data_d18e37ab093c4fcc372102a2d4a66ade
#
_entry.id   d18e37ab093c4fcc372102a2d4a66ade
#
_cell.length_a   1.000
_cell.length_b   1.000
_cell.length_c   1.000
_cell.angle_alpha   90.00
_cell.angle_beta   90.00
_cell.angle_gamma   90.00
#
_symmetry.space_group_name_H-M   'P 1'
#
loop_
_entity.id
_entity.type
_entity.pdbx_description
1 polymer ?
#
loop_
_entity_poly.entity_id
_entity_poly.type
_entity_poly.pdbx_seq_one_letter_code
_entity_poly.pdbx_strand_id
1 'polypeptide(L)'
;MNLHVFVAMPFGIKAADDGCLIDFDQVYAELIRPALESAGLEVLRADEEQGAGDIRADLFQELLMADLVVADLTLDNPNVWYELGVRHALRSRGVILIQGPRAAQPFDTYTDRKLTYHLHDGTPDPNTLAADIAALASMAKNTLNAWRGRKTSPVYSLLPNLEEPDWRRLRVGNTLEYWENHDEWATRIEVARNANRPEDILVLADEAPATPLRVEAHLKAGEALRRMRHFNFALEQCELALEFAPGNDEAARQRGVCLQHLGRIDEARAAYKNLIENDEDDIEAWELLGRLDKEEWVSAWRIEGHTPEQMRQDAAYEDALLRDTILSYSRAFRSSPGHYLSGINAVMMMHVYRELTGDTRYEREAAIMAGGVAWAASCEHDDDCRFWALANLGALAIIDKDPAAVGAAFREAIAHADNDWLALQATYKHLALLAVLGFRPDNVNMALGTLERAMLRIKPPTSQRQPDKVFLFSGHMIDRPDRADPRFPADKEAIAAARIGELLDSLGAGPDDLAMAQGAAGGDILFAEACLARGVPFQMLLPLEEPDFIEASILPSASGEAWRQRYLALRDKLTLPPRIMPDELGPLPRDRDGREMNAFERCNLWLLYSALTQGLSRLGRRLGIDQI
;
A
#
# COMPACT_ATOMS: atom_id res chain seq x y z
N MET A 1 -11.64 9.81 5.74
CA MET A 1 -11.59 11.20 5.20
C MET A 1 -12.53 11.30 4.02
N ASN A 2 -13.28 12.41 3.90
CA ASN A 2 -14.15 12.59 2.75
C ASN A 2 -13.32 12.95 1.51
N LEU A 3 -13.74 12.51 0.32
CA LEU A 3 -13.15 12.94 -0.94
C LEU A 3 -13.37 14.44 -1.13
N HIS A 4 -12.38 15.12 -1.72
CA HIS A 4 -12.35 16.57 -1.81
C HIS A 4 -12.67 17.06 -3.23
N VAL A 5 -13.53 18.08 -3.32
CA VAL A 5 -13.95 18.67 -4.59
C VAL A 5 -13.66 20.16 -4.60
N PHE A 6 -12.97 20.62 -5.63
CA PHE A 6 -12.78 22.01 -5.92
C PHE A 6 -13.81 22.50 -6.97
N VAL A 7 -14.45 23.64 -6.72
CA VAL A 7 -15.46 24.23 -7.62
C VAL A 7 -14.91 25.48 -8.29
N ALA A 8 -14.65 25.37 -9.60
CA ALA A 8 -14.22 26.45 -10.48
C ALA A 8 -15.46 27.10 -11.12
N MET A 9 -15.86 28.29 -10.65
CA MET A 9 -17.06 28.97 -11.13
C MET A 9 -16.95 30.51 -10.99
N PRO A 10 -17.77 31.28 -11.71
CA PRO A 10 -17.87 32.71 -11.46
C PRO A 10 -18.41 33.00 -10.05
N PHE A 11 -18.10 34.16 -9.50
CA PHE A 11 -18.59 34.62 -8.19
C PHE A 11 -19.54 35.81 -8.32
N GLY A 12 -20.48 35.92 -7.39
CA GLY A 12 -21.44 37.02 -7.30
C GLY A 12 -22.40 37.04 -8.48
N ILE A 13 -23.05 38.18 -8.68
CA ILE A 13 -24.02 38.37 -9.78
C ILE A 13 -23.28 38.78 -11.05
N LYS A 14 -23.52 38.07 -12.13
CA LYS A 14 -22.94 38.32 -13.46
C LYS A 14 -24.02 38.40 -14.52
N ALA A 15 -23.78 39.25 -15.52
CA ALA A 15 -24.67 39.36 -16.68
C ALA A 15 -24.29 38.28 -17.74
N ALA A 16 -25.30 37.56 -18.23
CA ALA A 16 -25.19 36.72 -19.39
C ALA A 16 -25.26 37.53 -20.70
N ASP A 17 -24.91 36.91 -21.83
CA ASP A 17 -24.89 37.59 -23.14
C ASP A 17 -26.25 38.14 -23.59
N ASP A 18 -27.33 37.57 -23.08
CA ASP A 18 -28.72 37.98 -23.32
C ASP A 18 -29.18 39.09 -22.35
N GLY A 19 -28.31 39.52 -21.44
CA GLY A 19 -28.59 40.55 -20.40
C GLY A 19 -29.26 40.00 -19.14
N CYS A 20 -29.53 38.71 -19.04
CA CYS A 20 -30.02 38.09 -17.81
C CYS A 20 -28.93 38.13 -16.72
N LEU A 21 -29.32 38.48 -15.51
CA LEU A 21 -28.39 38.48 -14.36
C LEU A 21 -28.47 37.11 -13.67
N ILE A 22 -27.33 36.48 -13.49
CA ILE A 22 -27.20 35.18 -12.83
C ILE A 22 -26.49 35.37 -11.49
N ASP A 23 -27.10 34.89 -10.40
CA ASP A 23 -26.52 34.86 -9.06
C ASP A 23 -25.79 33.53 -8.83
N PHE A 24 -24.49 33.56 -9.07
CA PHE A 24 -23.63 32.37 -8.91
C PHE A 24 -23.42 31.96 -7.46
N ASP A 25 -23.60 32.87 -6.50
CA ASP A 25 -23.50 32.52 -5.09
C ASP A 25 -24.72 31.69 -4.67
N GLN A 26 -25.93 32.01 -5.20
CA GLN A 26 -27.10 31.16 -5.01
C GLN A 26 -26.98 29.82 -5.75
N VAL A 27 -26.46 29.81 -6.97
CA VAL A 27 -26.19 28.57 -7.70
C VAL A 27 -25.26 27.66 -6.90
N TYR A 28 -24.20 28.20 -6.31
CA TYR A 28 -23.30 27.45 -5.45
C TYR A 28 -24.00 26.92 -4.20
N ALA A 29 -24.65 27.81 -3.44
CA ALA A 29 -25.22 27.50 -2.13
C ALA A 29 -26.43 26.56 -2.20
N GLU A 30 -27.30 26.69 -3.22
CA GLU A 30 -28.54 25.95 -3.31
C GLU A 30 -28.46 24.70 -4.20
N LEU A 31 -27.55 24.66 -5.18
CA LEU A 31 -27.45 23.54 -6.13
C LEU A 31 -26.14 22.80 -5.99
N ILE A 32 -24.96 23.44 -6.21
CA ILE A 32 -23.69 22.75 -6.37
C ILE A 32 -23.25 22.13 -5.05
N ARG A 33 -23.14 22.93 -4.01
CA ARG A 33 -22.68 22.48 -2.69
C ARG A 33 -23.56 21.36 -2.12
N PRO A 34 -24.91 21.49 -2.07
CA PRO A 34 -25.78 20.42 -1.55
C PRO A 34 -25.69 19.13 -2.39
N ALA A 35 -25.51 19.23 -3.71
CA ALA A 35 -25.35 18.07 -4.57
C ALA A 35 -24.08 17.28 -4.23
N LEU A 36 -22.94 17.97 -4.09
CA LEU A 36 -21.65 17.36 -3.82
C LEU A 36 -21.56 16.84 -2.38
N GLU A 37 -22.09 17.59 -1.40
CA GLU A 37 -22.19 17.11 0.00
C GLU A 37 -23.08 15.85 0.12
N SER A 38 -24.20 15.80 -0.63
CA SER A 38 -25.06 14.60 -0.68
C SER A 38 -24.37 13.38 -1.33
N ALA A 39 -23.34 13.64 -2.12
CA ALA A 39 -22.48 12.60 -2.68
C ALA A 39 -21.40 12.12 -1.68
N GLY A 40 -21.30 12.71 -0.50
CA GLY A 40 -20.30 12.39 0.52
C GLY A 40 -18.95 13.11 0.30
N LEU A 41 -18.97 14.23 -0.42
CA LEU A 41 -17.78 14.96 -0.81
C LEU A 41 -17.62 16.22 0.05
N GLU A 42 -16.40 16.60 0.33
CA GLU A 42 -16.05 17.86 0.97
C GLU A 42 -15.81 18.92 -0.11
N VAL A 43 -16.54 20.02 -0.05
CA VAL A 43 -16.62 21.00 -1.14
C VAL A 43 -15.87 22.26 -0.77
N LEU A 44 -14.96 22.70 -1.65
CA LEU A 44 -14.22 23.95 -1.53
C LEU A 44 -14.43 24.80 -2.79
N ARG A 45 -14.71 26.09 -2.60
CA ARG A 45 -14.72 27.10 -3.65
C ARG A 45 -13.59 28.10 -3.40
N ALA A 46 -12.98 28.63 -4.45
CA ALA A 46 -11.75 29.42 -4.38
C ALA A 46 -11.83 30.69 -3.49
N ASP A 47 -13.03 31.23 -3.26
CA ASP A 47 -13.25 32.42 -2.41
C ASP A 47 -13.52 32.11 -0.92
N GLU A 48 -13.68 30.84 -0.57
CA GLU A 48 -13.86 30.38 0.83
C GLU A 48 -12.51 30.27 1.58
N GLU A 49 -11.39 30.35 0.89
CA GLU A 49 -10.07 30.30 1.51
C GLU A 49 -9.66 31.67 2.07
N GLN A 50 -9.43 31.72 3.40
CA GLN A 50 -9.13 32.96 4.14
C GLN A 50 -7.65 33.08 4.55
N GLY A 51 -6.76 32.22 4.03
CA GLY A 51 -5.33 32.23 4.34
C GLY A 51 -4.60 33.46 3.80
N ALA A 52 -3.67 34.03 4.56
CA ALA A 52 -2.77 35.08 4.09
C ALA A 52 -1.64 34.48 3.25
N GLY A 53 -1.71 34.59 1.90
CA GLY A 53 -0.71 34.08 0.98
C GLY A 53 -0.93 34.50 -0.48
N ASP A 54 -0.18 33.90 -1.41
CA ASP A 54 -0.42 34.09 -2.85
C ASP A 54 -1.55 33.17 -3.29
N ILE A 55 -2.75 33.73 -3.47
CA ILE A 55 -3.98 33.05 -3.91
C ILE A 55 -3.75 32.11 -5.09
N ARG A 56 -2.77 32.41 -5.96
CA ARG A 56 -2.45 31.54 -7.11
C ARG A 56 -1.77 30.25 -6.72
N ALA A 57 -0.97 30.27 -5.65
CA ALA A 57 -0.29 29.06 -5.15
C ALA A 57 -1.30 28.06 -4.61
N ASP A 58 -2.25 28.54 -3.81
CA ASP A 58 -3.31 27.73 -3.20
C ASP A 58 -4.26 27.19 -4.29
N LEU A 59 -4.61 28.03 -5.29
CA LEU A 59 -5.41 27.63 -6.44
C LEU A 59 -4.76 26.48 -7.25
N PHE A 60 -3.44 26.59 -7.56
CA PHE A 60 -2.74 25.55 -8.31
C PHE A 60 -2.66 24.24 -7.51
N GLN A 61 -2.49 24.35 -6.21
CA GLN A 61 -2.51 23.20 -5.32
C GLN A 61 -3.86 22.49 -5.36
N GLU A 62 -4.97 23.24 -5.22
CA GLU A 62 -6.32 22.69 -5.30
C GLU A 62 -6.59 22.05 -6.66
N LEU A 63 -6.22 22.69 -7.75
CA LEU A 63 -6.35 22.11 -9.10
C LEU A 63 -5.53 20.83 -9.32
N LEU A 64 -4.42 20.67 -8.62
CA LEU A 64 -3.59 19.45 -8.67
C LEU A 64 -4.14 18.36 -7.73
N MET A 65 -4.56 18.73 -6.51
CA MET A 65 -4.78 17.81 -5.41
C MET A 65 -6.23 17.35 -5.25
N ALA A 66 -7.21 18.17 -5.69
CA ALA A 66 -8.62 17.81 -5.58
C ALA A 66 -8.93 16.50 -6.31
N ASP A 67 -9.72 15.64 -5.65
CA ASP A 67 -10.20 14.38 -6.23
C ASP A 67 -11.08 14.62 -7.45
N LEU A 68 -11.87 15.71 -7.39
CA LEU A 68 -12.77 16.14 -8.43
C LEU A 68 -12.70 17.66 -8.58
N VAL A 69 -12.75 18.15 -9.80
CA VAL A 69 -12.97 19.56 -10.11
C VAL A 69 -14.31 19.67 -10.85
N VAL A 70 -15.19 20.54 -10.34
CA VAL A 70 -16.43 20.90 -11.02
C VAL A 70 -16.26 22.28 -11.63
N ALA A 71 -16.33 22.38 -12.95
CA ALA A 71 -16.19 23.65 -13.65
C ALA A 71 -17.54 24.11 -14.23
N ASP A 72 -17.99 25.29 -13.82
CA ASP A 72 -19.21 25.93 -14.35
C ASP A 72 -18.91 26.79 -15.57
N LEU A 73 -19.39 26.33 -16.72
CA LEU A 73 -19.19 26.93 -18.04
C LEU A 73 -20.41 27.73 -18.52
N THR A 74 -21.26 28.18 -17.63
CA THR A 74 -22.46 28.97 -17.97
C THR A 74 -22.12 30.28 -18.67
N LEU A 75 -21.04 30.93 -18.22
CA LEU A 75 -20.51 32.16 -18.85
C LEU A 75 -19.07 31.97 -19.30
N ASP A 76 -18.65 32.82 -20.25
CA ASP A 76 -17.24 32.91 -20.67
C ASP A 76 -16.43 33.67 -19.61
N ASN A 77 -16.04 32.97 -18.55
CA ASN A 77 -15.19 33.52 -17.50
C ASN A 77 -13.73 33.13 -17.75
N PRO A 78 -12.82 34.09 -17.96
CA PRO A 78 -11.40 33.78 -18.24
C PRO A 78 -10.71 33.00 -17.14
N ASN A 79 -11.08 33.22 -15.87
CA ASN A 79 -10.49 32.52 -14.72
C ASN A 79 -10.92 31.05 -14.71
N VAL A 80 -12.22 30.79 -14.91
CA VAL A 80 -12.73 29.40 -14.97
C VAL A 80 -12.10 28.62 -16.14
N TRP A 81 -11.95 29.28 -17.30
CA TRP A 81 -11.26 28.66 -18.44
C TRP A 81 -9.79 28.37 -18.17
N TYR A 82 -9.11 29.29 -17.48
CA TYR A 82 -7.72 29.11 -17.07
C TYR A 82 -7.56 27.95 -16.10
N GLU A 83 -8.39 27.91 -15.05
CA GLU A 83 -8.41 26.87 -14.03
C GLU A 83 -8.69 25.48 -14.64
N LEU A 84 -9.71 25.42 -15.51
CA LEU A 84 -10.03 24.17 -16.23
C LEU A 84 -8.89 23.72 -17.14
N GLY A 85 -8.24 24.63 -17.85
CA GLY A 85 -7.09 24.33 -18.69
C GLY A 85 -5.91 23.80 -17.90
N VAL A 86 -5.61 24.43 -16.75
CA VAL A 86 -4.56 23.97 -15.82
C VAL A 86 -4.90 22.57 -15.28
N ARG A 87 -6.14 22.37 -14.82
CA ARG A 87 -6.59 21.05 -14.32
C ARG A 87 -6.44 19.97 -15.40
N HIS A 88 -6.86 20.26 -16.63
CA HIS A 88 -6.73 19.32 -17.74
C HIS A 88 -5.26 19.00 -18.08
N ALA A 89 -4.33 19.93 -17.86
CA ALA A 89 -2.90 19.73 -18.11
C ALA A 89 -2.23 18.94 -16.96
N LEU A 90 -2.72 19.09 -15.73
CA LEU A 90 -2.09 18.48 -14.55
C LEU A 90 -2.66 17.08 -14.23
N ARG A 91 -3.94 16.82 -14.55
CA ARG A 91 -4.62 15.57 -14.18
C ARG A 91 -5.39 14.98 -15.37
N SER A 92 -5.23 13.69 -15.55
CA SER A 92 -5.93 12.97 -16.63
C SER A 92 -7.41 12.73 -16.32
N ARG A 93 -7.83 12.86 -15.05
CA ARG A 93 -9.15 12.45 -14.55
C ARG A 93 -9.71 13.44 -13.53
N GLY A 94 -10.96 13.21 -13.11
CA GLY A 94 -11.60 13.96 -12.03
C GLY A 94 -12.01 15.36 -12.46
N VAL A 95 -12.72 15.49 -13.59
CA VAL A 95 -13.32 16.75 -14.05
C VAL A 95 -14.78 16.51 -14.42
N ILE A 96 -15.67 17.38 -13.92
CA ILE A 96 -17.07 17.49 -14.33
C ILE A 96 -17.31 18.91 -14.87
N LEU A 97 -17.93 18.99 -16.02
CA LEU A 97 -18.37 20.23 -16.61
C LEU A 97 -19.87 20.39 -16.36
N ILE A 98 -20.27 21.52 -15.79
CA ILE A 98 -21.66 21.90 -15.64
C ILE A 98 -21.97 23.18 -16.39
N GLN A 99 -23.22 23.40 -16.74
CA GLN A 99 -23.63 24.53 -17.54
C GLN A 99 -25.10 24.86 -17.31
N GLY A 100 -25.40 26.10 -17.02
CA GLY A 100 -26.74 26.66 -17.08
C GLY A 100 -27.19 27.02 -18.51
N PRO A 101 -28.32 27.73 -18.69
CA PRO A 101 -28.75 28.20 -20.00
C PRO A 101 -27.70 29.09 -20.67
N ARG A 102 -27.36 28.75 -21.92
CA ARG A 102 -26.34 29.45 -22.69
C ARG A 102 -26.71 29.47 -24.18
N ALA A 103 -26.55 30.62 -24.82
CA ALA A 103 -26.94 30.83 -26.23
C ALA A 103 -25.96 30.15 -27.22
N ALA A 104 -24.66 30.17 -26.93
CA ALA A 104 -23.62 29.59 -27.80
C ALA A 104 -22.72 28.64 -27.05
N GLN A 105 -22.38 27.50 -27.66
CA GLN A 105 -21.43 26.54 -27.10
C GLN A 105 -20.00 26.89 -27.54
N PRO A 106 -19.02 26.94 -26.62
CA PRO A 106 -17.62 27.13 -26.97
C PRO A 106 -17.11 26.00 -27.84
N PHE A 107 -16.33 26.33 -28.89
CA PHE A 107 -15.82 25.37 -29.86
C PHE A 107 -14.95 24.29 -29.20
N ASP A 108 -14.07 24.69 -28.27
CA ASP A 108 -13.07 23.78 -27.69
C ASP A 108 -13.65 22.74 -26.71
N THR A 109 -14.84 22.99 -26.16
CA THR A 109 -15.53 22.05 -25.24
C THR A 109 -16.84 21.51 -25.84
N TYR A 110 -17.06 21.70 -27.12
CA TYR A 110 -18.30 21.29 -27.80
C TYR A 110 -18.57 19.80 -27.70
N THR A 111 -17.52 18.98 -27.78
CA THR A 111 -17.62 17.51 -27.71
C THR A 111 -17.66 16.95 -26.29
N ASP A 112 -17.37 17.78 -25.29
CA ASP A 112 -17.32 17.31 -23.92
C ASP A 112 -18.72 17.14 -23.32
N ARG A 113 -18.91 16.08 -22.54
CA ARG A 113 -20.17 15.85 -21.83
C ARG A 113 -20.30 16.85 -20.69
N LYS A 114 -21.37 17.66 -20.75
CA LYS A 114 -21.72 18.63 -19.73
C LYS A 114 -23.04 18.24 -19.05
N LEU A 115 -23.16 18.49 -17.77
CA LEU A 115 -24.43 18.44 -17.07
C LEU A 115 -25.11 19.82 -17.16
N THR A 116 -26.31 19.86 -17.72
CA THR A 116 -27.09 21.08 -17.79
C THR A 116 -27.98 21.19 -16.54
N TYR A 117 -27.95 22.36 -15.87
CA TYR A 117 -28.86 22.74 -14.80
C TYR A 117 -29.79 23.89 -15.22
N HIS A 118 -30.86 24.11 -14.48
CA HIS A 118 -31.90 25.04 -14.87
C HIS A 118 -31.94 26.29 -13.96
N LEU A 119 -32.16 27.44 -14.57
CA LEU A 119 -32.30 28.71 -13.89
C LEU A 119 -33.67 29.33 -14.16
N HIS A 120 -34.21 30.01 -13.15
CA HIS A 120 -35.37 30.86 -13.23
C HIS A 120 -35.04 32.23 -12.62
N ASP A 121 -35.19 33.28 -13.39
CA ASP A 121 -34.83 34.66 -13.00
C ASP A 121 -33.39 34.78 -12.44
N GLY A 122 -32.45 34.04 -13.02
CA GLY A 122 -31.02 34.07 -12.66
C GLY A 122 -30.63 33.26 -11.43
N THR A 123 -31.55 32.54 -10.81
CA THR A 123 -31.33 31.67 -9.66
C THR A 123 -31.72 30.22 -9.99
N PRO A 124 -31.30 29.19 -9.23
CA PRO A 124 -31.74 27.84 -9.47
C PRO A 124 -33.27 27.70 -9.53
N ASP A 125 -33.79 27.03 -10.59
CA ASP A 125 -35.25 26.90 -10.75
C ASP A 125 -35.82 25.96 -9.66
N PRO A 126 -36.70 26.45 -8.78
CA PRO A 126 -37.27 25.66 -7.69
C PRO A 126 -38.00 24.40 -8.15
N ASN A 127 -38.51 24.38 -9.39
CA ASN A 127 -39.25 23.25 -9.93
C ASN A 127 -38.31 22.09 -10.34
N THR A 128 -37.07 22.35 -10.71
CA THR A 128 -36.09 21.38 -11.18
C THR A 128 -34.93 21.16 -10.20
N LEU A 129 -34.77 22.05 -9.22
CA LEU A 129 -33.63 22.08 -8.29
C LEU A 129 -33.32 20.68 -7.69
N ALA A 130 -34.34 20.00 -7.18
CA ALA A 130 -34.14 18.68 -6.58
C ALA A 130 -33.62 17.62 -7.60
N ALA A 131 -34.07 17.71 -8.86
CA ALA A 131 -33.63 16.84 -9.94
C ALA A 131 -32.19 17.19 -10.38
N ASP A 132 -31.86 18.48 -10.45
CA ASP A 132 -30.54 18.97 -10.83
C ASP A 132 -29.49 18.60 -9.75
N ILE A 133 -29.84 18.73 -8.46
CA ILE A 133 -29.02 18.26 -7.34
C ILE A 133 -28.77 16.74 -7.45
N ALA A 134 -29.80 15.94 -7.67
CA ALA A 134 -29.67 14.50 -7.77
C ALA A 134 -28.81 14.08 -8.99
N ALA A 135 -28.96 14.80 -10.11
CA ALA A 135 -28.19 14.55 -11.33
C ALA A 135 -26.70 14.86 -11.14
N LEU A 136 -26.37 16.00 -10.51
CA LEU A 136 -24.98 16.37 -10.22
C LEU A 136 -24.35 15.41 -9.21
N ALA A 137 -25.05 15.05 -8.14
CA ALA A 137 -24.60 14.07 -7.16
C ALA A 137 -24.31 12.70 -7.79
N SER A 138 -25.20 12.25 -8.68
CA SER A 138 -25.02 11.01 -9.41
C SER A 138 -23.82 11.06 -10.36
N MET A 139 -23.65 12.20 -11.08
CA MET A 139 -22.52 12.40 -11.98
C MET A 139 -21.21 12.43 -11.21
N ALA A 140 -21.16 13.07 -10.04
CA ALA A 140 -19.98 13.10 -9.18
C ALA A 140 -19.58 11.69 -8.71
N LYS A 141 -20.53 10.93 -8.16
CA LYS A 141 -20.31 9.53 -7.76
C LYS A 141 -19.85 8.67 -8.93
N ASN A 142 -20.50 8.79 -10.09
CA ASN A 142 -20.15 8.01 -11.28
C ASN A 142 -18.77 8.40 -11.82
N THR A 143 -18.40 9.69 -11.78
CA THR A 143 -17.08 10.15 -12.23
C THR A 143 -15.98 9.63 -11.31
N LEU A 144 -16.18 9.66 -10.01
CA LEU A 144 -15.26 9.11 -9.02
C LEU A 144 -15.17 7.58 -9.09
N ASN A 145 -16.30 6.89 -9.32
CA ASN A 145 -16.34 5.43 -9.45
C ASN A 145 -15.93 4.92 -10.85
N ALA A 146 -16.03 5.75 -11.87
CA ALA A 146 -15.66 5.40 -13.26
C ALA A 146 -14.15 5.49 -13.52
N TRP A 147 -13.34 5.32 -12.51
CA TRP A 147 -11.87 5.30 -12.60
C TRP A 147 -11.34 4.16 -13.49
N ARG A 148 -12.18 3.27 -13.91
CA ARG A 148 -11.84 2.17 -14.82
C ARG A 148 -11.48 2.68 -16.21
N GLY A 149 -10.27 3.19 -16.36
CA GLY A 149 -9.60 3.38 -17.64
C GLY A 149 -9.96 4.63 -18.45
N ARG A 150 -11.00 5.42 -18.14
CA ARG A 150 -11.41 6.56 -18.97
C ARG A 150 -10.75 7.86 -18.51
N LYS A 151 -9.80 8.37 -19.31
CA LYS A 151 -9.26 9.72 -19.15
C LYS A 151 -10.39 10.74 -19.43
N THR A 152 -10.64 11.68 -18.50
CA THR A 152 -11.66 12.73 -18.67
C THR A 152 -11.06 14.02 -19.22
N SER A 153 -9.75 14.21 -19.07
CA SER A 153 -9.04 15.33 -19.67
C SER A 153 -8.89 15.13 -21.17
N PRO A 154 -9.28 16.10 -22.03
CA PRO A 154 -9.04 16.07 -23.46
C PRO A 154 -7.54 16.05 -23.80
N VAL A 155 -6.69 16.67 -22.97
CA VAL A 155 -5.23 16.67 -23.15
C VAL A 155 -4.68 15.24 -23.17
N TYR A 156 -5.00 14.45 -22.14
CA TYR A 156 -4.52 13.06 -22.03
C TYR A 156 -5.29 12.07 -22.91
N SER A 157 -6.50 12.45 -23.37
CA SER A 157 -7.24 11.62 -24.35
C SER A 157 -6.70 11.77 -25.76
N LEU A 158 -6.25 12.97 -26.13
CA LEU A 158 -5.70 13.28 -27.43
C LEU A 158 -4.18 13.02 -27.51
N LEU A 159 -3.49 13.02 -26.37
CA LEU A 159 -2.07 12.73 -26.24
C LEU A 159 -1.88 11.48 -25.36
N PRO A 160 -2.14 10.28 -25.88
CA PRO A 160 -2.21 9.06 -25.05
C PRO A 160 -0.89 8.71 -24.34
N ASN A 161 0.24 9.14 -24.90
CA ASN A 161 1.58 8.90 -24.34
C ASN A 161 2.06 10.01 -23.39
N LEU A 162 1.19 11.01 -23.11
CA LEU A 162 1.52 12.03 -22.12
C LEU A 162 1.31 11.47 -20.72
N GLU A 163 2.37 11.49 -19.94
CA GLU A 163 2.33 11.13 -18.51
C GLU A 163 1.85 12.31 -17.67
N GLU A 164 1.13 12.03 -16.58
CA GLU A 164 0.81 13.05 -15.59
C GLU A 164 2.11 13.60 -14.98
N PRO A 165 2.20 14.92 -14.71
CA PRO A 165 3.33 15.46 -13.99
C PRO A 165 3.51 14.76 -12.65
N ASP A 166 4.76 14.42 -12.31
CA ASP A 166 5.06 13.96 -10.97
C ASP A 166 4.81 15.11 -9.97
N TRP A 167 3.69 15.03 -9.28
CA TRP A 167 3.24 16.04 -8.33
C TRP A 167 4.29 16.33 -7.23
N ARG A 168 5.17 15.37 -6.90
CA ARG A 168 6.29 15.54 -5.96
C ARG A 168 7.31 16.56 -6.44
N ARG A 169 7.39 16.78 -7.75
CA ARG A 169 8.28 17.76 -8.37
C ARG A 169 7.63 19.13 -8.55
N LEU A 170 6.31 19.23 -8.37
CA LEU A 170 5.54 20.45 -8.53
C LEU A 170 5.41 21.21 -7.20
N ARG A 171 6.53 21.46 -6.52
CA ARG A 171 6.54 22.22 -5.25
C ARG A 171 6.12 23.67 -5.52
N VAL A 172 4.95 24.06 -5.03
CA VAL A 172 4.43 25.43 -5.09
C VAL A 172 4.59 26.09 -3.71
N GLY A 173 4.95 27.35 -3.67
CA GLY A 173 5.54 28.07 -2.53
C GLY A 173 4.92 27.91 -1.14
N ASN A 174 3.59 27.98 -0.98
CA ASN A 174 2.93 27.87 0.34
C ASN A 174 2.57 26.42 0.75
N THR A 175 2.98 25.44 -0.03
CA THR A 175 2.82 24.02 0.25
C THR A 175 3.93 23.46 1.15
N LEU A 176 4.81 24.31 1.71
CA LEU A 176 5.91 23.88 2.56
C LEU A 176 5.44 23.00 3.73
N GLU A 177 4.40 23.42 4.43
CA GLU A 177 3.83 22.67 5.56
C GLU A 177 3.25 21.31 5.12
N TYR A 178 2.61 21.28 3.95
CA TYR A 178 2.10 20.04 3.36
C TYR A 178 3.24 19.08 2.99
N TRP A 179 4.31 19.58 2.36
CA TRP A 179 5.46 18.77 1.98
C TRP A 179 6.30 18.33 3.17
N GLU A 180 6.43 19.19 4.19
CA GLU A 180 7.04 18.84 5.46
C GLU A 180 6.27 17.70 6.14
N ASN A 181 4.96 17.79 6.21
CA ASN A 181 4.10 16.73 6.74
C ASN A 181 4.20 15.43 5.92
N HIS A 182 4.30 15.53 4.59
CA HIS A 182 4.50 14.37 3.72
C HIS A 182 5.87 13.72 3.93
N ASP A 183 6.93 14.52 3.92
CA ASP A 183 8.31 14.02 4.09
C ASP A 183 8.49 13.39 5.48
N GLU A 184 7.89 13.98 6.51
CA GLU A 184 7.83 13.40 7.84
C GLU A 184 7.05 12.08 7.87
N TRP A 185 5.89 12.04 7.23
CA TRP A 185 5.08 10.84 7.13
C TRP A 185 5.84 9.71 6.40
N ALA A 186 6.46 10.01 5.24
CA ALA A 186 7.25 9.05 4.49
C ALA A 186 8.46 8.54 5.29
N THR A 187 9.11 9.43 6.05
CA THR A 187 10.23 9.06 6.93
C THR A 187 9.76 8.10 8.04
N ARG A 188 8.58 8.31 8.61
CA ARG A 188 8.02 7.41 9.64
C ARG A 188 7.71 6.02 9.09
N ILE A 189 7.18 5.91 7.88
CA ILE A 189 7.01 4.61 7.20
C ILE A 189 8.34 3.87 7.08
N GLU A 190 9.41 4.57 6.68
CA GLU A 190 10.75 3.99 6.58
C GLU A 190 11.31 3.57 7.96
N VAL A 191 11.11 4.38 8.98
CA VAL A 191 11.50 4.04 10.37
C VAL A 191 10.74 2.81 10.86
N ALA A 192 9.42 2.75 10.64
CA ALA A 192 8.58 1.62 11.01
C ALA A 192 9.02 0.33 10.27
N ARG A 193 9.33 0.46 8.97
CA ARG A 193 9.85 -0.65 8.16
C ARG A 193 11.19 -1.17 8.71
N ASN A 194 12.14 -0.28 8.98
CA ASN A 194 13.46 -0.65 9.50
C ASN A 194 13.39 -1.25 10.91
N ALA A 195 12.42 -0.82 11.70
CA ALA A 195 12.13 -1.38 13.03
C ALA A 195 11.32 -2.68 12.99
N ASN A 196 10.90 -3.15 11.78
CA ASN A 196 10.04 -4.31 11.58
C ASN A 196 8.71 -4.21 12.34
N ARG A 197 8.03 -3.07 12.22
CA ARG A 197 6.76 -2.73 12.89
C ARG A 197 5.63 -2.57 11.86
N PRO A 198 5.03 -3.66 11.36
CA PRO A 198 3.98 -3.60 10.34
C PRO A 198 2.73 -2.86 10.82
N GLU A 199 2.42 -2.92 12.10
CA GLU A 199 1.29 -2.22 12.70
C GLU A 199 1.41 -0.69 12.59
N ASP A 200 2.61 -0.15 12.77
CA ASP A 200 2.86 1.29 12.63
C ASP A 200 2.64 1.74 11.18
N ILE A 201 3.09 0.92 10.22
CA ILE A 201 2.89 1.18 8.78
C ILE A 201 1.40 1.23 8.44
N LEU A 202 0.59 0.33 9.01
CA LEU A 202 -0.85 0.29 8.77
C LEU A 202 -1.55 1.54 9.32
N VAL A 203 -1.23 1.99 10.54
CA VAL A 203 -1.78 3.24 11.10
C VAL A 203 -1.39 4.43 10.23
N LEU A 204 -0.10 4.54 9.88
CA LEU A 204 0.41 5.65 9.08
C LEU A 204 -0.18 5.70 7.66
N ALA A 205 -0.50 4.55 7.07
CA ALA A 205 -1.15 4.49 5.76
C ALA A 205 -2.59 5.06 5.80
N ASP A 206 -3.33 4.74 6.86
CA ASP A 206 -4.69 5.25 7.07
C ASP A 206 -4.71 6.78 7.32
N GLU A 207 -3.59 7.36 7.77
CA GLU A 207 -3.45 8.79 8.10
C GLU A 207 -3.03 9.66 6.92
N ALA A 208 -2.81 9.10 5.73
CA ALA A 208 -2.38 9.88 4.58
C ALA A 208 -3.35 11.02 4.24
N PRO A 209 -2.85 12.27 4.12
CA PRO A 209 -3.69 13.47 4.21
C PRO A 209 -4.55 13.76 2.98
N ALA A 210 -4.21 13.27 1.80
CA ALA A 210 -4.94 13.56 0.56
C ALA A 210 -4.98 12.37 -0.39
N THR A 211 -5.96 12.30 -1.29
CA THR A 211 -6.17 11.12 -2.14
C THR A 211 -5.01 10.76 -3.05
N PRO A 212 -4.30 11.68 -3.72
CA PRO A 212 -3.09 11.32 -4.46
C PRO A 212 -2.01 10.74 -3.55
N LEU A 213 -1.91 11.26 -2.31
CA LEU A 213 -0.99 10.76 -1.31
C LEU A 213 -1.44 9.41 -0.74
N ARG A 214 -2.75 9.15 -0.68
CA ARG A 214 -3.28 7.85 -0.22
C ARG A 214 -2.86 6.73 -1.14
N VAL A 215 -2.96 6.92 -2.46
CA VAL A 215 -2.49 5.91 -3.42
C VAL A 215 -1.02 5.61 -3.17
N GLU A 216 -0.19 6.65 -3.03
CA GLU A 216 1.23 6.47 -2.73
C GLU A 216 1.46 5.85 -1.34
N ALA A 217 0.71 6.30 -0.33
CA ALA A 217 0.77 5.78 1.02
C ALA A 217 0.49 4.27 1.06
N HIS A 218 -0.61 3.86 0.44
CA HIS A 218 -0.98 2.46 0.36
C HIS A 218 0.02 1.64 -0.46
N LEU A 219 0.58 2.18 -1.55
CA LEU A 219 1.65 1.53 -2.31
C LEU A 219 2.91 1.33 -1.46
N LYS A 220 3.39 2.36 -0.78
CA LYS A 220 4.55 2.27 0.12
C LYS A 220 4.30 1.31 1.29
N ALA A 221 3.10 1.37 1.89
CA ALA A 221 2.70 0.45 2.94
C ALA A 221 2.67 -1.00 2.42
N GLY A 222 2.06 -1.23 1.25
CA GLY A 222 2.02 -2.53 0.59
C GLY A 222 3.42 -3.09 0.32
N GLU A 223 4.31 -2.27 -0.22
CA GLU A 223 5.71 -2.65 -0.47
C GLU A 223 6.45 -2.99 0.83
N ALA A 224 6.34 -2.16 1.85
CA ALA A 224 6.99 -2.39 3.14
C ALA A 224 6.50 -3.69 3.79
N LEU A 225 5.18 -3.89 3.85
CA LEU A 225 4.56 -5.10 4.40
C LEU A 225 4.94 -6.34 3.59
N ARG A 226 5.02 -6.25 2.26
CA ARG A 226 5.48 -7.34 1.39
C ARG A 226 6.92 -7.71 1.68
N ARG A 227 7.83 -6.74 1.84
CA ARG A 227 9.22 -6.98 2.24
C ARG A 227 9.32 -7.67 3.61
N MET A 228 8.42 -7.35 4.52
CA MET A 228 8.29 -7.97 5.84
C MET A 228 7.54 -9.33 5.79
N ARG A 229 7.08 -9.77 4.60
CA ARG A 229 6.34 -11.02 4.35
C ARG A 229 4.94 -11.06 4.97
N HIS A 230 4.35 -9.91 5.28
CA HIS A 230 2.95 -9.77 5.71
C HIS A 230 2.01 -9.64 4.50
N PHE A 231 1.96 -10.68 3.66
CA PHE A 231 1.31 -10.63 2.34
C PHE A 231 -0.19 -10.36 2.39
N ASN A 232 -0.91 -10.77 3.45
CA ASN A 232 -2.34 -10.46 3.59
C ASN A 232 -2.58 -8.96 3.75
N PHE A 233 -1.82 -8.31 4.64
CA PHE A 233 -1.92 -6.86 4.84
C PHE A 233 -1.39 -6.08 3.64
N ALA A 234 -0.33 -6.56 3.02
CA ALA A 234 0.18 -5.97 1.78
C ALA A 234 -0.87 -6.03 0.65
N LEU A 235 -1.59 -7.14 0.52
CA LEU A 235 -2.68 -7.29 -0.43
C LEU A 235 -3.80 -6.27 -0.18
N GLU A 236 -4.24 -6.13 1.08
CA GLU A 236 -5.25 -5.14 1.48
C GLU A 236 -4.82 -3.72 1.10
N GLN A 237 -3.57 -3.36 1.34
CA GLN A 237 -3.04 -2.05 0.96
C GLN A 237 -3.03 -1.84 -0.56
N CYS A 238 -2.66 -2.86 -1.35
CA CYS A 238 -2.73 -2.79 -2.80
C CYS A 238 -4.18 -2.64 -3.31
N GLU A 239 -5.13 -3.33 -2.69
CA GLU A 239 -6.55 -3.23 -3.02
C GLU A 239 -7.12 -1.84 -2.69
N LEU A 240 -6.75 -1.25 -1.54
CA LEU A 240 -7.07 0.14 -1.20
C LEU A 240 -6.47 1.13 -2.21
N ALA A 241 -5.20 0.95 -2.60
CA ALA A 241 -4.60 1.78 -3.64
C ALA A 241 -5.38 1.69 -4.96
N LEU A 242 -5.86 0.50 -5.34
CA LEU A 242 -6.67 0.27 -6.53
C LEU A 242 -8.11 0.80 -6.41
N GLU A 243 -8.67 0.91 -5.20
CA GLU A 243 -9.96 1.59 -4.99
C GLU A 243 -9.85 3.07 -5.31
N PHE A 244 -8.75 3.73 -4.91
CA PHE A 244 -8.49 5.14 -5.22
C PHE A 244 -8.00 5.36 -6.65
N ALA A 245 -7.24 4.42 -7.21
CA ALA A 245 -6.69 4.49 -8.57
C ALA A 245 -6.76 3.13 -9.30
N PRO A 246 -7.94 2.75 -9.83
CA PRO A 246 -8.15 1.42 -10.45
C PRO A 246 -7.26 1.12 -11.66
N GLY A 247 -6.67 2.13 -12.27
CA GLY A 247 -5.73 2.00 -13.38
C GLY A 247 -4.27 2.15 -12.97
N ASN A 248 -3.94 1.98 -11.68
CA ASN A 248 -2.56 2.05 -11.22
C ASN A 248 -1.87 0.70 -11.43
N ASP A 249 -0.98 0.64 -12.43
CA ASP A 249 -0.29 -0.60 -12.84
C ASP A 249 0.63 -1.11 -11.75
N GLU A 250 1.29 -0.21 -10.99
CA GLU A 250 2.17 -0.61 -9.88
C GLU A 250 1.38 -1.29 -8.75
N ALA A 251 0.21 -0.75 -8.38
CA ALA A 251 -0.68 -1.39 -7.41
C ALA A 251 -1.16 -2.77 -7.91
N ALA A 252 -1.47 -2.88 -9.19
CA ALA A 252 -1.89 -4.14 -9.81
C ALA A 252 -0.75 -5.17 -9.82
N ARG A 253 0.50 -4.76 -10.11
CA ARG A 253 1.69 -5.63 -10.02
C ARG A 253 1.93 -6.10 -8.59
N GLN A 254 1.96 -5.18 -7.62
CA GLN A 254 2.16 -5.53 -6.21
C GLN A 254 1.05 -6.45 -5.68
N ARG A 255 -0.22 -6.20 -6.07
CA ARG A 255 -1.35 -7.08 -5.77
C ARG A 255 -1.12 -8.49 -6.30
N GLY A 256 -0.71 -8.63 -7.56
CA GLY A 256 -0.38 -9.91 -8.17
C GLY A 256 0.70 -10.67 -7.40
N VAL A 257 1.78 -9.99 -6.97
CA VAL A 257 2.85 -10.57 -6.15
C VAL A 257 2.31 -11.07 -4.81
N CYS A 258 1.46 -10.29 -4.14
CA CYS A 258 0.86 -10.72 -2.88
C CYS A 258 -0.03 -11.95 -3.07
N LEU A 259 -0.88 -11.97 -4.10
CA LEU A 259 -1.74 -13.11 -4.45
C LEU A 259 -0.94 -14.39 -4.71
N GLN A 260 0.17 -14.28 -5.45
CA GLN A 260 1.10 -15.39 -5.70
C GLN A 260 1.63 -15.98 -4.39
N HIS A 261 2.14 -15.14 -3.48
CA HIS A 261 2.65 -15.60 -2.18
C HIS A 261 1.58 -16.18 -1.25
N LEU A 262 0.31 -15.80 -1.45
CA LEU A 262 -0.85 -16.36 -0.72
C LEU A 262 -1.41 -17.63 -1.37
N GLY A 263 -0.81 -18.12 -2.46
CA GLY A 263 -1.26 -19.33 -3.18
C GLY A 263 -2.50 -19.11 -4.06
N ARG A 264 -2.92 -17.84 -4.28
CA ARG A 264 -4.04 -17.45 -5.14
C ARG A 264 -3.56 -17.29 -6.59
N ILE A 265 -3.04 -18.39 -7.15
CA ILE A 265 -2.27 -18.39 -8.42
C ILE A 265 -3.09 -17.90 -9.61
N ASP A 266 -4.34 -18.37 -9.74
CA ASP A 266 -5.21 -17.99 -10.87
C ASP A 266 -5.51 -16.47 -10.88
N GLU A 267 -5.70 -15.89 -9.70
CA GLU A 267 -5.95 -14.45 -9.57
C GLU A 267 -4.69 -13.62 -9.84
N ALA A 268 -3.51 -14.10 -9.41
CA ALA A 268 -2.24 -13.47 -9.75
C ALA A 268 -2.00 -13.48 -11.26
N ARG A 269 -2.25 -14.63 -11.91
CA ARG A 269 -2.14 -14.79 -13.37
C ARG A 269 -3.08 -13.87 -14.12
N ALA A 270 -4.34 -13.75 -13.66
CA ALA A 270 -5.31 -12.85 -14.26
C ALA A 270 -4.89 -11.38 -14.12
N ALA A 271 -4.31 -10.98 -12.98
CA ALA A 271 -3.80 -9.63 -12.77
C ALA A 271 -2.65 -9.29 -13.74
N TYR A 272 -1.67 -10.19 -13.89
CA TYR A 272 -0.55 -9.97 -14.82
C TYR A 272 -0.98 -9.96 -16.28
N LYS A 273 -1.89 -10.87 -16.68
CA LYS A 273 -2.43 -10.88 -18.05
C LYS A 273 -3.20 -9.60 -18.38
N ASN A 274 -3.96 -9.06 -17.43
CA ASN A 274 -4.68 -7.80 -17.63
C ASN A 274 -3.71 -6.62 -17.84
N LEU A 275 -2.58 -6.57 -17.11
CA LEU A 275 -1.54 -5.57 -17.33
C LEU A 275 -0.95 -5.68 -18.74
N ILE A 276 -0.63 -6.90 -19.18
CA ILE A 276 -0.08 -7.17 -20.51
C ILE A 276 -1.11 -6.85 -21.62
N GLU A 277 -2.40 -7.10 -21.41
CA GLU A 277 -3.46 -6.72 -22.35
C GLU A 277 -3.59 -5.20 -22.51
N ASN A 278 -3.30 -4.44 -21.44
CA ASN A 278 -3.30 -2.97 -21.48
C ASN A 278 -2.02 -2.40 -22.09
N ASP A 279 -0.88 -3.03 -21.84
CA ASP A 279 0.43 -2.69 -22.38
C ASP A 279 1.23 -3.96 -22.70
N GLU A 280 1.31 -4.31 -23.99
CA GLU A 280 2.05 -5.50 -24.44
C GLU A 280 3.57 -5.42 -24.19
N ASP A 281 4.09 -4.21 -23.96
CA ASP A 281 5.49 -3.94 -23.66
C ASP A 281 5.77 -3.78 -22.15
N ASP A 282 4.79 -4.05 -21.27
CA ASP A 282 5.01 -4.05 -19.81
C ASP A 282 6.00 -5.15 -19.40
N ILE A 283 7.27 -4.75 -19.25
CA ILE A 283 8.39 -5.63 -18.94
C ILE A 283 8.19 -6.34 -17.60
N GLU A 284 7.75 -5.60 -16.59
CA GLU A 284 7.58 -6.12 -15.24
C GLU A 284 6.44 -7.12 -15.16
N ALA A 285 5.33 -6.86 -15.87
CA ALA A 285 4.21 -7.81 -15.94
C ALA A 285 4.62 -9.12 -16.63
N TRP A 286 5.40 -9.07 -17.70
CA TRP A 286 5.96 -10.26 -18.36
C TRP A 286 6.94 -11.01 -17.47
N GLU A 287 7.81 -10.31 -16.73
CA GLU A 287 8.72 -10.94 -15.77
C GLU A 287 7.96 -11.65 -14.66
N LEU A 288 6.97 -10.97 -14.06
CA LEU A 288 6.14 -11.52 -13.00
C LEU A 288 5.33 -12.74 -13.46
N LEU A 289 4.80 -12.70 -14.69
CA LEU A 289 4.15 -13.85 -15.31
C LEU A 289 5.14 -15.00 -15.51
N GLY A 290 6.33 -14.71 -16.02
CA GLY A 290 7.38 -15.72 -16.20
C GLY A 290 7.83 -16.37 -14.88
N ARG A 291 7.89 -15.58 -13.80
CA ARG A 291 8.17 -16.12 -12.46
C ARG A 291 7.04 -17.04 -11.97
N LEU A 292 5.78 -16.64 -12.19
CA LEU A 292 4.61 -17.44 -11.84
C LEU A 292 4.59 -18.76 -12.63
N ASP A 293 4.80 -18.71 -13.95
CA ASP A 293 4.85 -19.86 -14.83
C ASP A 293 5.96 -20.84 -14.41
N LYS A 294 7.13 -20.29 -14.02
CA LYS A 294 8.25 -21.09 -13.51
C LYS A 294 7.91 -21.80 -12.20
N GLU A 295 7.26 -21.09 -11.27
CA GLU A 295 6.85 -21.69 -9.99
C GLU A 295 5.80 -22.78 -10.19
N GLU A 296 4.87 -22.59 -11.13
CA GLU A 296 3.88 -23.60 -11.50
C GLU A 296 4.54 -24.83 -12.11
N TRP A 297 5.45 -24.64 -13.08
CA TRP A 297 6.25 -25.72 -13.64
C TRP A 297 7.02 -26.48 -12.55
N VAL A 298 7.68 -25.76 -11.63
CA VAL A 298 8.41 -26.38 -10.52
C VAL A 298 7.48 -27.17 -9.61
N SER A 299 6.31 -26.65 -9.31
CA SER A 299 5.32 -27.31 -8.45
C SER A 299 4.75 -28.58 -9.08
N ALA A 300 4.65 -28.62 -10.41
CA ALA A 300 4.12 -29.78 -11.14
C ALA A 300 5.02 -31.02 -11.06
N TRP A 301 6.35 -30.85 -10.99
CA TRP A 301 7.28 -31.97 -10.96
C TRP A 301 7.99 -32.18 -9.61
N ARG A 302 8.04 -31.17 -8.74
CA ARG A 302 8.71 -31.27 -7.43
C ARG A 302 7.79 -31.91 -6.40
N ILE A 303 7.55 -33.21 -6.55
CA ILE A 303 6.63 -33.98 -5.72
C ILE A 303 7.41 -34.63 -4.56
N GLU A 304 6.87 -34.48 -3.34
CA GLU A 304 7.47 -35.08 -2.15
C GLU A 304 7.50 -36.62 -2.27
N GLY A 305 8.64 -37.20 -1.97
CA GLY A 305 8.86 -38.67 -2.07
C GLY A 305 9.34 -39.15 -3.44
N HIS A 306 9.34 -38.31 -4.49
CA HIS A 306 9.96 -38.65 -5.77
C HIS A 306 11.47 -38.58 -5.69
N THR A 307 12.14 -39.51 -6.37
CA THR A 307 13.61 -39.48 -6.56
C THR A 307 14.00 -38.37 -7.55
N PRO A 308 15.24 -37.86 -7.51
CA PRO A 308 15.71 -36.86 -8.49
C PRO A 308 15.51 -37.31 -9.95
N GLU A 309 15.64 -38.60 -10.24
CA GLU A 309 15.41 -39.15 -11.59
C GLU A 309 13.93 -39.07 -11.98
N GLN A 310 13.01 -39.39 -11.06
CA GLN A 310 11.56 -39.22 -11.27
C GLN A 310 11.19 -37.75 -11.46
N MET A 311 11.70 -36.87 -10.60
CA MET A 311 11.47 -35.40 -10.73
C MET A 311 11.96 -34.88 -12.08
N ARG A 312 13.11 -35.38 -12.60
CA ARG A 312 13.63 -35.00 -13.91
C ARG A 312 12.71 -35.47 -15.05
N GLN A 313 12.17 -36.70 -14.96
CA GLN A 313 11.22 -37.25 -15.94
C GLN A 313 9.91 -36.46 -15.91
N ASP A 314 9.39 -36.16 -14.72
CA ASP A 314 8.20 -35.33 -14.55
C ASP A 314 8.41 -33.90 -15.10
N ALA A 315 9.57 -33.30 -14.83
CA ALA A 315 9.92 -31.98 -15.37
C ALA A 315 10.01 -31.96 -16.90
N ALA A 316 10.46 -33.06 -17.52
CA ALA A 316 10.48 -33.21 -18.97
C ALA A 316 9.07 -33.42 -19.54
N TYR A 317 8.18 -34.10 -18.81
CA TYR A 317 6.78 -34.30 -19.20
C TYR A 317 5.99 -33.00 -19.21
N GLU A 318 6.26 -32.13 -18.25
CA GLU A 318 5.63 -30.79 -18.12
C GLU A 318 6.30 -29.72 -19.02
N ASP A 319 6.72 -30.11 -20.21
CA ASP A 319 7.45 -29.26 -21.16
C ASP A 319 6.62 -28.05 -21.64
N ALA A 320 5.29 -28.13 -21.62
CA ALA A 320 4.39 -27.04 -21.99
C ALA A 320 4.53 -25.85 -21.02
N LEU A 321 4.50 -26.10 -19.70
CA LEU A 321 4.68 -25.08 -18.67
C LEU A 321 6.08 -24.44 -18.75
N LEU A 322 7.11 -25.26 -19.07
CA LEU A 322 8.45 -24.74 -19.26
C LEU A 322 8.56 -23.85 -20.48
N ARG A 323 7.85 -24.15 -21.56
CA ARG A 323 7.78 -23.28 -22.76
C ARG A 323 7.05 -21.97 -22.47
N ASP A 324 5.98 -21.98 -21.69
CA ASP A 324 5.29 -20.75 -21.26
C ASP A 324 6.23 -19.87 -20.42
N THR A 325 6.97 -20.47 -19.50
CA THR A 325 8.04 -19.80 -18.73
C THR A 325 9.07 -19.13 -19.64
N ILE A 326 9.57 -19.85 -20.65
CA ILE A 326 10.54 -19.33 -21.63
C ILE A 326 9.93 -18.16 -22.41
N LEU A 327 8.68 -18.30 -22.84
CA LEU A 327 7.97 -17.26 -23.62
C LEU A 327 7.85 -15.97 -22.83
N SER A 328 7.34 -16.06 -21.58
CA SER A 328 7.11 -14.88 -20.73
C SER A 328 8.41 -14.12 -20.44
N TYR A 329 9.47 -14.81 -20.02
CA TYR A 329 10.77 -14.16 -19.80
C TYR A 329 11.44 -13.64 -21.07
N SER A 330 11.28 -14.34 -22.21
CA SER A 330 11.80 -13.88 -23.49
C SER A 330 11.08 -12.63 -23.98
N ARG A 331 9.79 -12.50 -23.72
CA ARG A 331 9.02 -11.28 -24.04
C ARG A 331 9.53 -10.10 -23.22
N ALA A 332 9.66 -10.23 -21.90
CA ALA A 332 10.22 -9.18 -21.04
C ALA A 332 11.59 -8.69 -21.54
N PHE A 333 12.51 -9.63 -21.87
CA PHE A 333 13.83 -9.26 -22.34
C PHE A 333 13.85 -8.65 -23.74
N ARG A 334 12.94 -9.05 -24.64
CA ARG A 334 12.83 -8.47 -25.98
C ARG A 334 12.30 -7.03 -25.93
N SER A 335 11.33 -6.74 -25.06
CA SER A 335 10.82 -5.38 -24.85
C SER A 335 11.90 -4.46 -24.25
N SER A 336 12.79 -5.00 -23.39
CA SER A 336 13.95 -4.27 -22.88
C SER A 336 15.19 -5.16 -22.77
N PRO A 337 16.10 -5.10 -23.73
CA PRO A 337 17.35 -5.87 -23.68
C PRO A 337 18.30 -5.48 -22.53
N GLY A 338 18.05 -4.35 -21.88
CA GLY A 338 18.74 -3.97 -20.63
C GLY A 338 18.28 -4.75 -19.40
N HIS A 339 17.11 -5.39 -19.47
CA HIS A 339 16.53 -6.14 -18.34
C HIS A 339 17.13 -7.56 -18.23
N TYR A 340 18.41 -7.63 -17.86
CA TYR A 340 19.21 -8.87 -17.83
C TYR A 340 18.65 -9.96 -16.93
N LEU A 341 17.85 -9.62 -15.91
CA LEU A 341 17.19 -10.58 -15.00
C LEU A 341 16.21 -11.50 -15.75
N SER A 342 15.36 -10.93 -16.59
CA SER A 342 14.47 -11.73 -17.43
C SER A 342 15.25 -12.52 -18.48
N GLY A 343 16.27 -11.88 -19.06
CA GLY A 343 17.14 -12.52 -20.06
C GLY A 343 17.84 -13.77 -19.55
N ILE A 344 18.46 -13.73 -18.36
CA ILE A 344 19.14 -14.90 -17.79
C ILE A 344 18.15 -16.03 -17.45
N ASN A 345 16.97 -15.69 -16.93
CA ASN A 345 15.94 -16.70 -16.66
C ASN A 345 15.50 -17.39 -17.96
N ALA A 346 15.24 -16.65 -19.04
CA ALA A 346 14.90 -17.22 -20.34
C ALA A 346 16.02 -18.14 -20.86
N VAL A 347 17.27 -17.64 -20.90
CA VAL A 347 18.43 -18.40 -21.40
C VAL A 347 18.62 -19.69 -20.59
N MET A 348 18.57 -19.61 -19.26
CA MET A 348 18.72 -20.77 -18.41
C MET A 348 17.62 -21.81 -18.65
N MET A 349 16.35 -21.37 -18.74
CA MET A 349 15.22 -22.27 -18.99
C MET A 349 15.29 -22.89 -20.39
N MET A 350 15.79 -22.18 -21.41
CA MET A 350 16.03 -22.74 -22.75
C MET A 350 17.08 -23.87 -22.72
N HIS A 351 18.17 -23.69 -21.95
CA HIS A 351 19.17 -24.74 -21.78
C HIS A 351 18.65 -25.94 -20.97
N VAL A 352 17.88 -25.70 -19.92
CA VAL A 352 17.18 -26.74 -19.15
C VAL A 352 16.22 -27.52 -20.06
N TYR A 353 15.43 -26.83 -20.88
CA TYR A 353 14.51 -27.42 -21.85
C TYR A 353 15.24 -28.38 -22.79
N ARG A 354 16.37 -27.94 -23.37
CA ARG A 354 17.18 -28.78 -24.24
C ARG A 354 17.70 -30.04 -23.52
N GLU A 355 18.19 -29.93 -22.29
CA GLU A 355 18.72 -31.07 -21.55
C GLU A 355 17.63 -32.05 -21.09
N LEU A 356 16.42 -31.60 -20.82
CA LEU A 356 15.30 -32.43 -20.42
C LEU A 356 14.65 -33.15 -21.61
N THR A 357 14.45 -32.43 -22.74
CA THR A 357 13.66 -32.94 -23.87
C THR A 357 14.52 -33.42 -25.05
N GLY A 358 15.77 -32.98 -25.14
CA GLY A 358 16.62 -33.16 -26.31
C GLY A 358 16.29 -32.25 -27.48
N ASP A 359 15.28 -31.37 -27.38
CA ASP A 359 14.83 -30.48 -28.44
C ASP A 359 15.72 -29.23 -28.50
N THR A 360 16.23 -28.91 -29.67
CA THR A 360 17.19 -27.80 -29.91
C THR A 360 16.53 -26.52 -30.43
N ARG A 361 15.19 -26.43 -30.45
CA ARG A 361 14.46 -25.29 -31.05
C ARG A 361 14.89 -23.91 -30.53
N TYR A 362 15.33 -23.81 -29.29
CA TYR A 362 15.76 -22.56 -28.66
C TYR A 362 17.29 -22.33 -28.71
N GLU A 363 18.09 -23.24 -29.24
CA GLU A 363 19.56 -23.17 -29.17
C GLU A 363 20.15 -21.89 -29.77
N ARG A 364 19.65 -21.49 -30.95
CA ARG A 364 20.08 -20.25 -31.60
C ARG A 364 19.65 -19.01 -30.82
N GLU A 365 18.43 -19.02 -30.32
CA GLU A 365 17.87 -17.90 -29.53
C GLU A 365 18.63 -17.75 -28.22
N ALA A 366 18.85 -18.84 -27.49
CA ALA A 366 19.62 -18.88 -26.25
C ALA A 366 21.02 -18.29 -26.42
N ALA A 367 21.72 -18.65 -27.51
CA ALA A 367 23.06 -18.14 -27.80
C ALA A 367 23.08 -16.63 -28.04
N ILE A 368 22.08 -16.10 -28.78
CA ILE A 368 21.96 -14.65 -29.05
C ILE A 368 21.62 -13.91 -27.75
N MET A 369 20.64 -14.39 -26.99
CA MET A 369 20.21 -13.74 -25.76
C MET A 369 21.31 -13.78 -24.68
N ALA A 370 22.08 -14.85 -24.58
CA ALA A 370 23.20 -14.95 -23.63
C ALA A 370 24.23 -13.81 -23.85
N GLY A 371 24.53 -13.47 -25.11
CA GLY A 371 25.38 -12.32 -25.45
C GLY A 371 24.80 -10.99 -24.98
N GLY A 372 23.50 -10.79 -25.21
CA GLY A 372 22.79 -9.59 -24.74
C GLY A 372 22.76 -9.47 -23.22
N VAL A 373 22.46 -10.56 -22.52
CA VAL A 373 22.47 -10.63 -21.04
C VAL A 373 23.87 -10.34 -20.49
N ALA A 374 24.92 -10.96 -21.07
CA ALA A 374 26.29 -10.73 -20.64
C ALA A 374 26.68 -9.25 -20.78
N TRP A 375 26.30 -8.61 -21.90
CA TRP A 375 26.57 -7.20 -22.11
C TRP A 375 25.80 -6.32 -21.13
N ALA A 376 24.50 -6.50 -21.00
CA ALA A 376 23.64 -5.69 -20.11
C ALA A 376 24.08 -5.79 -18.64
N ALA A 377 24.35 -7.01 -18.15
CA ALA A 377 24.84 -7.23 -16.79
C ALA A 377 26.24 -6.61 -16.55
N SER A 378 27.09 -6.58 -17.58
CA SER A 378 28.43 -5.95 -17.47
C SER A 378 28.37 -4.42 -17.41
N CYS A 379 27.29 -3.82 -17.93
CA CYS A 379 27.05 -2.38 -17.90
C CYS A 379 26.38 -1.90 -16.60
N GLU A 380 26.05 -2.82 -15.69
CA GLU A 380 25.48 -2.43 -14.39
C GLU A 380 26.53 -1.75 -13.50
N HIS A 381 26.24 -0.53 -13.09
CA HIS A 381 27.12 0.30 -12.27
C HIS A 381 26.52 0.72 -10.92
N ASP A 382 25.23 0.40 -10.71
CA ASP A 382 24.57 0.65 -9.45
C ASP A 382 25.07 -0.36 -8.40
N ASP A 383 25.60 0.14 -7.28
CA ASP A 383 26.14 -0.68 -6.21
C ASP A 383 25.07 -1.60 -5.63
N ASP A 384 23.82 -1.16 -5.51
CA ASP A 384 22.69 -1.95 -4.99
C ASP A 384 22.32 -3.11 -5.93
N CYS A 385 22.54 -2.95 -7.23
CA CYS A 385 22.27 -3.96 -8.26
C CYS A 385 23.49 -4.83 -8.61
N ARG A 386 24.68 -4.43 -8.17
CA ARG A 386 25.94 -5.05 -8.59
C ARG A 386 26.07 -6.53 -8.26
N PHE A 387 25.62 -6.93 -7.07
CA PHE A 387 25.57 -8.35 -6.70
C PHE A 387 24.76 -9.18 -7.69
N TRP A 388 23.54 -8.71 -8.04
CA TRP A 388 22.65 -9.43 -8.94
C TRP A 388 23.19 -9.53 -10.36
N ALA A 389 23.81 -8.46 -10.87
CA ALA A 389 24.46 -8.48 -12.18
C ALA A 389 25.57 -9.52 -12.24
N LEU A 390 26.47 -9.55 -11.26
CA LEU A 390 27.58 -10.50 -11.17
C LEU A 390 27.09 -11.94 -10.93
N ALA A 391 26.04 -12.15 -10.13
CA ALA A 391 25.43 -13.45 -9.94
C ALA A 391 24.83 -14.01 -11.24
N ASN A 392 24.26 -13.13 -12.09
CA ASN A 392 23.74 -13.53 -13.41
C ASN A 392 24.86 -13.85 -14.39
N LEU A 393 25.98 -13.13 -14.36
CA LEU A 393 27.18 -13.52 -15.12
C LEU A 393 27.73 -14.88 -14.64
N GLY A 394 27.68 -15.14 -13.32
CA GLY A 394 28.00 -16.46 -12.76
C GLY A 394 27.04 -17.56 -13.25
N ALA A 395 25.74 -17.26 -13.37
CA ALA A 395 24.76 -18.19 -13.93
C ALA A 395 25.03 -18.49 -15.41
N LEU A 396 25.41 -17.51 -16.23
CA LEU A 396 25.87 -17.74 -17.61
C LEU A 396 27.11 -18.62 -17.66
N ALA A 397 28.06 -18.42 -16.75
CA ALA A 397 29.27 -19.24 -16.67
C ALA A 397 28.97 -20.73 -16.41
N ILE A 398 27.86 -21.05 -15.71
CA ILE A 398 27.44 -22.46 -15.51
C ILE A 398 27.20 -23.18 -16.85
N ILE A 399 26.75 -22.45 -17.87
CA ILE A 399 26.35 -23.03 -19.15
C ILE A 399 27.58 -23.50 -19.96
N ASP A 400 28.64 -22.70 -20.01
CA ASP A 400 29.74 -22.88 -20.98
C ASP A 400 31.18 -22.89 -20.40
N LYS A 401 31.37 -22.56 -19.12
CA LYS A 401 32.69 -22.50 -18.49
C LYS A 401 33.01 -23.74 -17.68
N ASP A 402 34.27 -23.87 -17.28
CA ASP A 402 34.70 -24.93 -16.36
C ASP A 402 34.32 -24.59 -14.90
N PRO A 403 34.28 -25.56 -13.97
CA PRO A 403 33.89 -25.33 -12.58
C PRO A 403 34.75 -24.30 -11.84
N ALA A 404 36.03 -24.17 -12.18
CA ALA A 404 36.92 -23.22 -11.52
C ALA A 404 36.55 -21.76 -11.88
N ALA A 405 36.22 -21.50 -13.14
CA ALA A 405 35.74 -20.23 -13.63
C ALA A 405 34.37 -19.88 -13.02
N VAL A 406 33.44 -20.83 -12.92
CA VAL A 406 32.16 -20.66 -12.23
C VAL A 406 32.38 -20.27 -10.77
N GLY A 407 33.25 -20.98 -10.05
CA GLY A 407 33.59 -20.65 -8.68
C GLY A 407 34.23 -19.26 -8.53
N ALA A 408 34.99 -18.79 -9.52
CA ALA A 408 35.57 -17.44 -9.53
C ALA A 408 34.46 -16.37 -9.69
N ALA A 409 33.55 -16.55 -10.64
CA ALA A 409 32.45 -15.62 -10.89
C ALA A 409 31.53 -15.47 -9.65
N PHE A 410 31.16 -16.57 -9.00
CA PHE A 410 30.34 -16.47 -7.77
C PHE A 410 31.11 -15.87 -6.58
N ARG A 411 32.43 -16.06 -6.47
CA ARG A 411 33.22 -15.34 -5.44
C ARG A 411 33.24 -13.84 -5.69
N GLU A 412 33.31 -13.42 -6.94
CA GLU A 412 33.23 -12.01 -7.32
C GLU A 412 31.86 -11.42 -6.95
N ALA A 413 30.75 -12.12 -7.30
CA ALA A 413 29.43 -11.69 -6.89
C ALA A 413 29.29 -11.57 -5.37
N ILE A 414 29.72 -12.57 -4.61
CA ILE A 414 29.66 -12.59 -3.14
C ILE A 414 30.42 -11.41 -2.51
N ALA A 415 31.50 -10.93 -3.14
CA ALA A 415 32.26 -9.78 -2.65
C ALA A 415 31.45 -8.48 -2.66
N HIS A 416 30.36 -8.41 -3.45
CA HIS A 416 29.44 -7.28 -3.56
C HIS A 416 28.07 -7.56 -2.89
N ALA A 417 27.94 -8.60 -2.10
CA ALA A 417 26.68 -8.96 -1.46
C ALA A 417 26.44 -8.24 -0.12
N ASP A 418 27.36 -7.40 0.36
CA ASP A 418 27.27 -6.62 1.61
C ASP A 418 26.76 -7.41 2.84
N ASN A 419 27.09 -8.69 2.91
CA ASN A 419 26.60 -9.65 3.89
C ASN A 419 25.06 -9.85 3.85
N ASP A 420 24.40 -9.55 2.74
CA ASP A 420 22.97 -9.85 2.57
C ASP A 420 22.73 -11.36 2.45
N TRP A 421 22.39 -11.98 3.57
CA TRP A 421 22.09 -13.40 3.64
C TRP A 421 20.90 -13.80 2.77
N LEU A 422 19.89 -12.90 2.62
CA LEU A 422 18.69 -13.19 1.84
C LEU A 422 18.99 -13.23 0.33
N ALA A 423 19.82 -12.32 -0.17
CA ALA A 423 20.25 -12.31 -1.56
C ALA A 423 21.05 -13.57 -1.90
N LEU A 424 21.98 -13.98 -1.02
CA LEU A 424 22.72 -15.22 -1.18
C LEU A 424 21.80 -16.45 -1.15
N GLN A 425 20.83 -16.49 -0.24
CA GLN A 425 19.86 -17.57 -0.13
C GLN A 425 18.96 -17.67 -1.36
N ALA A 426 18.50 -16.54 -1.91
CA ALA A 426 17.69 -16.51 -3.12
C ALA A 426 18.45 -17.11 -4.31
N THR A 427 19.72 -16.70 -4.50
CA THR A 427 20.61 -17.25 -5.53
C THR A 427 20.85 -18.75 -5.31
N TYR A 428 21.11 -19.15 -4.07
CA TYR A 428 21.29 -20.56 -3.71
C TYR A 428 20.07 -21.42 -4.06
N LYS A 429 18.86 -20.97 -3.70
CA LYS A 429 17.61 -21.69 -3.99
C LYS A 429 17.39 -21.87 -5.49
N HIS A 430 17.70 -20.85 -6.29
CA HIS A 430 17.61 -20.93 -7.74
C HIS A 430 18.55 -21.99 -8.31
N LEU A 431 19.80 -22.03 -7.85
CA LEU A 431 20.78 -23.05 -8.29
C LEU A 431 20.47 -24.45 -7.75
N ALA A 432 19.92 -24.56 -6.55
CA ALA A 432 19.50 -25.84 -5.98
C ALA A 432 18.40 -26.53 -6.83
N LEU A 433 17.54 -25.75 -7.49
CA LEU A 433 16.58 -26.26 -8.46
C LEU A 433 17.30 -26.96 -9.62
N LEU A 434 18.34 -26.34 -10.17
CA LEU A 434 19.15 -26.91 -11.28
C LEU A 434 19.87 -28.16 -10.85
N ALA A 435 20.34 -28.22 -9.59
CA ALA A 435 20.99 -29.44 -9.03
C ALA A 435 20.03 -30.62 -8.97
N VAL A 436 18.78 -30.42 -8.56
CA VAL A 436 17.73 -31.47 -8.52
C VAL A 436 17.51 -32.06 -9.92
N LEU A 437 17.47 -31.17 -10.94
CA LEU A 437 17.32 -31.60 -12.34
C LEU A 437 18.56 -32.22 -12.95
N GLY A 438 19.68 -32.24 -12.22
CA GLY A 438 20.95 -32.75 -12.74
C GLY A 438 21.56 -31.89 -13.85
N PHE A 439 21.20 -30.60 -13.91
CA PHE A 439 21.72 -29.68 -14.90
C PHE A 439 23.18 -29.32 -14.59
N ARG A 440 24.11 -29.56 -15.55
CA ARG A 440 25.53 -29.19 -15.40
C ARG A 440 26.10 -29.47 -14.00
N PRO A 441 26.06 -30.71 -13.48
CA PRO A 441 26.22 -30.99 -12.05
C PRO A 441 27.54 -30.47 -11.45
N ASP A 442 28.66 -30.55 -12.15
CA ASP A 442 29.94 -30.07 -11.64
C ASP A 442 29.97 -28.55 -11.44
N ASN A 443 29.39 -27.81 -12.39
CA ASN A 443 29.32 -26.35 -12.36
C ASN A 443 28.32 -25.87 -11.29
N VAL A 444 27.14 -26.47 -11.24
CA VAL A 444 26.10 -26.11 -10.26
C VAL A 444 26.58 -26.42 -8.84
N ASN A 445 27.19 -27.58 -8.61
CA ASN A 445 27.74 -27.94 -7.29
C ASN A 445 28.88 -27.01 -6.86
N MET A 446 29.74 -26.56 -7.80
CA MET A 446 30.77 -25.56 -7.50
C MET A 446 30.17 -24.23 -7.06
N ALA A 447 29.14 -23.75 -7.76
CA ALA A 447 28.41 -22.52 -7.42
C ALA A 447 27.73 -22.65 -6.06
N LEU A 448 26.96 -23.72 -5.82
CA LEU A 448 26.29 -24.00 -4.55
C LEU A 448 27.29 -24.04 -3.38
N GLY A 449 28.37 -24.80 -3.49
CA GLY A 449 29.37 -24.88 -2.45
C GLY A 449 30.11 -23.56 -2.20
N THR A 450 30.16 -22.64 -3.19
CA THR A 450 30.75 -21.32 -3.03
C THR A 450 29.81 -20.39 -2.24
N LEU A 451 28.52 -20.39 -2.58
CA LEU A 451 27.47 -19.64 -1.87
C LEU A 451 27.28 -20.15 -0.44
N GLU A 452 27.24 -21.46 -0.24
CA GLU A 452 27.06 -22.09 1.06
C GLU A 452 28.17 -21.70 2.05
N ARG A 453 29.42 -21.72 1.59
CA ARG A 453 30.56 -21.23 2.40
C ARG A 453 30.46 -19.76 2.78
N ALA A 454 29.89 -18.92 1.92
CA ALA A 454 29.65 -17.50 2.23
C ALA A 454 28.52 -17.36 3.25
N MET A 455 27.39 -18.04 3.05
CA MET A 455 26.24 -18.02 3.95
C MET A 455 26.57 -18.49 5.37
N LEU A 456 27.46 -19.49 5.52
CA LEU A 456 27.93 -19.96 6.84
C LEU A 456 28.69 -18.91 7.64
N ARG A 457 29.20 -17.85 7.00
CA ARG A 457 29.95 -16.75 7.66
C ARG A 457 29.02 -15.62 8.12
N ILE A 458 27.77 -15.61 7.66
CA ILE A 458 26.78 -14.56 7.90
C ILE A 458 25.71 -15.14 8.81
N LYS A 459 25.28 -14.41 9.83
CA LYS A 459 24.16 -14.83 10.66
C LYS A 459 22.86 -14.74 9.86
N PRO A 460 22.08 -15.82 9.76
CA PRO A 460 20.75 -15.73 9.16
C PRO A 460 19.89 -14.74 9.96
N PRO A 461 18.96 -14.02 9.32
CA PRO A 461 18.03 -13.16 10.04
C PRO A 461 17.29 -13.96 11.10
N THR A 462 17.26 -13.42 12.33
CA THR A 462 16.63 -14.10 13.47
C THR A 462 15.13 -14.10 13.25
N SER A 463 14.52 -15.26 13.16
CA SER A 463 13.06 -15.37 13.20
C SER A 463 12.60 -14.97 14.60
N GLN A 464 11.82 -13.90 14.69
CA GLN A 464 11.16 -13.56 15.96
C GLN A 464 10.19 -14.69 16.32
N ARG A 465 10.21 -15.10 17.60
CA ARG A 465 9.26 -16.09 18.11
C ARG A 465 7.87 -15.48 18.03
N GLN A 466 6.96 -16.11 17.29
CA GLN A 466 5.58 -15.67 17.21
C GLN A 466 4.79 -16.26 18.38
N PRO A 467 3.90 -15.48 19.00
CA PRO A 467 3.01 -15.97 20.04
C PRO A 467 2.03 -17.00 19.46
N ASP A 468 1.62 -17.95 20.29
CA ASP A 468 0.61 -18.94 19.90
C ASP A 468 -0.78 -18.30 19.78
N LYS A 469 -1.12 -17.39 20.70
CA LYS A 469 -2.34 -16.56 20.69
C LYS A 469 -1.98 -15.13 21.08
N VAL A 470 -2.77 -14.19 20.58
CA VAL A 470 -2.70 -12.79 20.98
C VAL A 470 -4.02 -12.40 21.65
N PHE A 471 -3.94 -11.89 22.87
CA PHE A 471 -5.08 -11.39 23.63
C PHE A 471 -5.07 -9.87 23.61
N LEU A 472 -5.99 -9.28 22.86
CA LEU A 472 -6.23 -7.86 22.86
C LEU A 472 -7.36 -7.53 23.82
N PHE A 473 -7.13 -6.59 24.73
CA PHE A 473 -8.14 -6.12 25.66
C PHE A 473 -8.35 -4.61 25.55
N SER A 474 -9.61 -4.20 25.56
CA SER A 474 -10.01 -2.81 25.68
C SER A 474 -11.17 -2.74 26.69
N GLY A 475 -10.93 -2.12 27.82
CA GLY A 475 -11.86 -2.05 28.92
C GLY A 475 -12.22 -0.62 29.32
N HIS A 476 -13.25 -0.50 30.16
CA HIS A 476 -13.57 0.78 30.78
C HIS A 476 -12.65 1.06 31.98
N MET A 477 -12.31 2.35 32.12
CA MET A 477 -11.69 2.87 33.34
C MET A 477 -12.70 2.83 34.50
N ILE A 478 -12.23 2.58 35.71
CA ILE A 478 -13.03 2.78 36.93
C ILE A 478 -13.60 4.21 36.92
N ASP A 479 -14.89 4.30 37.20
CA ASP A 479 -15.60 5.58 37.16
C ASP A 479 -15.00 6.59 38.16
N ARG A 480 -15.06 7.85 37.77
CA ARG A 480 -14.79 8.99 38.65
C ARG A 480 -15.85 9.03 39.75
N PRO A 481 -15.51 9.51 40.97
CA PRO A 481 -16.46 9.56 42.07
C PRO A 481 -17.75 10.37 41.80
N ASP A 482 -17.67 11.33 40.88
CA ASP A 482 -18.74 12.27 40.54
C ASP A 482 -19.49 11.91 39.24
N ARG A 483 -19.24 10.72 38.68
CA ARG A 483 -19.88 10.31 37.44
C ARG A 483 -21.36 10.03 37.59
N ALA A 484 -22.20 10.80 36.88
CA ALA A 484 -23.67 10.69 36.99
C ALA A 484 -24.25 9.40 36.42
N ASP A 485 -23.61 8.87 35.32
CA ASP A 485 -24.04 7.62 34.66
C ASP A 485 -22.91 6.58 34.74
N PRO A 486 -22.97 5.66 35.71
CA PRO A 486 -21.89 4.71 35.95
C PRO A 486 -21.70 3.71 34.80
N ARG A 487 -20.46 3.52 34.39
CA ARG A 487 -20.06 2.48 33.42
C ARG A 487 -19.28 1.34 34.05
N PHE A 488 -18.34 1.67 34.94
CA PHE A 488 -17.56 0.72 35.69
C PHE A 488 -17.37 1.23 37.13
N PRO A 489 -18.38 1.04 38.01
CA PRO A 489 -18.31 1.43 39.41
C PRO A 489 -17.24 0.64 40.18
N ALA A 490 -16.59 1.28 41.15
CA ALA A 490 -15.50 0.66 41.94
C ALA A 490 -15.91 -0.63 42.70
N ASP A 491 -17.18 -0.75 43.08
CA ASP A 491 -17.70 -1.96 43.76
C ASP A 491 -17.78 -3.19 42.81
N LYS A 492 -17.63 -3.02 41.51
CA LYS A 492 -17.62 -4.09 40.51
C LYS A 492 -16.22 -4.60 40.16
N GLU A 493 -15.16 -4.00 40.74
CA GLU A 493 -13.76 -4.39 40.45
C GLU A 493 -13.51 -5.88 40.64
N ALA A 494 -13.88 -6.44 41.81
CA ALA A 494 -13.65 -7.84 42.12
C ALA A 494 -14.38 -8.80 41.17
N ILE A 495 -15.58 -8.42 40.73
CA ILE A 495 -16.37 -9.21 39.77
C ILE A 495 -15.69 -9.20 38.41
N ALA A 496 -15.24 -8.03 37.94
CA ALA A 496 -14.53 -7.90 36.67
C ALA A 496 -13.22 -8.70 36.69
N ALA A 497 -12.42 -8.59 37.75
CA ALA A 497 -11.18 -9.35 37.89
C ALA A 497 -11.41 -10.87 37.86
N ALA A 498 -12.45 -11.38 38.55
CA ALA A 498 -12.79 -12.79 38.50
C ALA A 498 -13.20 -13.26 37.11
N ARG A 499 -14.07 -12.48 36.43
CA ARG A 499 -14.51 -12.78 35.06
C ARG A 499 -13.36 -12.79 34.03
N ILE A 500 -12.46 -11.82 34.11
CA ILE A 500 -11.25 -11.77 33.27
C ILE A 500 -10.39 -13.02 33.50
N GLY A 501 -10.19 -13.40 34.78
CA GLY A 501 -9.44 -14.59 35.14
C GLY A 501 -10.06 -15.87 34.57
N GLU A 502 -11.38 -16.08 34.80
CA GLU A 502 -12.13 -17.24 34.29
C GLU A 502 -12.03 -17.35 32.77
N LEU A 503 -12.13 -16.22 32.04
CA LEU A 503 -12.02 -16.19 30.58
C LEU A 503 -10.62 -16.59 30.13
N LEU A 504 -9.56 -16.01 30.70
CA LEU A 504 -8.19 -16.38 30.38
C LEU A 504 -7.89 -17.86 30.65
N ASP A 505 -8.44 -18.42 31.73
CA ASP A 505 -8.32 -19.86 32.02
C ASP A 505 -9.05 -20.70 30.98
N SER A 506 -10.25 -20.31 30.57
CA SER A 506 -11.03 -20.99 29.54
C SER A 506 -10.35 -20.99 28.17
N LEU A 507 -9.59 -19.93 27.88
CA LEU A 507 -8.81 -19.79 26.66
C LEU A 507 -7.44 -20.47 26.74
N GLY A 508 -7.06 -21.01 27.90
CA GLY A 508 -5.78 -21.66 28.14
C GLY A 508 -4.60 -20.70 27.96
N ALA A 509 -4.73 -19.48 28.52
CA ALA A 509 -3.70 -18.46 28.43
C ALA A 509 -2.42 -18.87 29.17
N GLY A 510 -1.26 -18.71 28.53
CA GLY A 510 0.04 -19.19 29.05
C GLY A 510 1.26 -18.42 28.51
N PRO A 511 2.48 -18.89 28.87
CA PRO A 511 3.73 -18.16 28.59
C PRO A 511 4.10 -18.03 27.09
N ASP A 512 3.48 -18.84 26.24
CA ASP A 512 3.71 -18.81 24.79
C ASP A 512 2.77 -17.86 24.04
N ASP A 513 1.85 -17.22 24.76
CA ASP A 513 0.90 -16.23 24.25
C ASP A 513 1.44 -14.80 24.42
N LEU A 514 0.73 -13.80 23.91
CA LEU A 514 0.99 -12.37 24.09
C LEU A 514 -0.31 -11.65 24.44
N ALA A 515 -0.27 -10.76 25.42
CA ALA A 515 -1.40 -9.91 25.77
C ALA A 515 -1.09 -8.43 25.54
N MET A 516 -2.10 -7.65 25.13
CA MET A 516 -1.95 -6.23 24.80
C MET A 516 -3.12 -5.41 25.34
N ALA A 517 -2.83 -4.26 25.94
CA ALA A 517 -3.80 -3.22 26.32
C ALA A 517 -3.10 -1.88 26.57
N GLN A 518 -3.87 -0.80 26.85
CA GLN A 518 -3.29 0.50 27.17
C GLN A 518 -2.78 0.60 28.62
N GLY A 519 -3.46 -0.01 29.58
CA GLY A 519 -3.07 0.05 30.99
C GLY A 519 -3.84 1.09 31.81
N ALA A 520 -5.03 1.52 31.38
CA ALA A 520 -5.89 2.43 32.14
C ALA A 520 -6.37 1.83 33.47
N ALA A 521 -6.66 2.68 34.47
CA ALA A 521 -7.18 2.24 35.76
C ALA A 521 -8.51 1.50 35.61
N GLY A 522 -8.57 0.26 36.02
CA GLY A 522 -9.75 -0.62 35.91
C GLY A 522 -9.49 -1.81 35.00
N GLY A 523 -10.28 -1.98 33.96
CA GLY A 523 -10.25 -3.18 33.10
C GLY A 523 -8.86 -3.56 32.61
N ASP A 524 -8.09 -2.61 32.08
CA ASP A 524 -6.79 -2.86 31.47
C ASP A 524 -5.77 -3.36 32.51
N ILE A 525 -5.70 -2.71 33.68
CA ILE A 525 -4.79 -3.13 34.77
C ILE A 525 -5.20 -4.51 35.31
N LEU A 526 -6.51 -4.76 35.52
CA LEU A 526 -7.00 -6.06 35.94
C LEU A 526 -6.66 -7.18 34.98
N PHE A 527 -6.81 -6.90 33.67
CA PHE A 527 -6.44 -7.83 32.63
C PHE A 527 -4.93 -8.10 32.61
N ALA A 528 -4.11 -7.05 32.70
CA ALA A 528 -2.65 -7.20 32.72
C ALA A 528 -2.17 -8.00 33.91
N GLU A 529 -2.70 -7.72 35.11
CA GLU A 529 -2.40 -8.50 36.33
C GLU A 529 -2.78 -9.97 36.19
N ALA A 530 -3.96 -10.25 35.63
CA ALA A 530 -4.43 -11.62 35.38
C ALA A 530 -3.56 -12.37 34.34
N CYS A 531 -3.08 -11.68 33.32
CA CYS A 531 -2.14 -12.22 32.31
C CYS A 531 -0.79 -12.53 32.96
N LEU A 532 -0.19 -11.59 33.68
CA LEU A 532 1.10 -11.81 34.34
C LEU A 532 1.05 -12.94 35.39
N ALA A 533 -0.07 -13.09 36.11
CA ALA A 533 -0.27 -14.21 37.04
C ALA A 533 -0.22 -15.58 36.36
N ARG A 534 -0.49 -15.65 35.04
CA ARG A 534 -0.43 -16.85 34.18
C ARG A 534 0.87 -16.97 33.40
N GLY A 535 1.80 -16.04 33.60
CA GLY A 535 3.06 -15.99 32.87
C GLY A 535 2.92 -15.51 31.42
N VAL A 536 1.76 -14.95 31.03
CA VAL A 536 1.56 -14.37 29.67
C VAL A 536 2.33 -13.06 29.57
N PRO A 537 3.28 -12.91 28.64
CA PRO A 537 3.92 -11.64 28.35
C PRO A 537 2.89 -10.57 28.01
N PHE A 538 3.08 -9.36 28.54
CA PHE A 538 2.17 -8.26 28.34
C PHE A 538 2.87 -7.08 27.69
N GLN A 539 2.33 -6.60 26.55
CA GLN A 539 2.76 -5.39 25.87
C GLN A 539 1.79 -4.26 26.17
N MET A 540 2.29 -3.22 26.81
CA MET A 540 1.54 -1.99 27.06
C MET A 540 1.77 -1.02 25.91
N LEU A 541 0.69 -0.43 25.35
CA LEU A 541 0.72 0.61 24.34
C LEU A 541 0.05 1.88 24.87
N LEU A 542 0.83 2.94 25.03
CA LEU A 542 0.36 4.19 25.63
C LEU A 542 -0.01 5.22 24.56
N PRO A 543 -1.21 5.83 24.62
CA PRO A 543 -1.64 6.87 23.68
C PRO A 543 -0.93 8.21 23.87
N LEU A 544 -0.32 8.42 25.04
CA LEU A 544 0.33 9.65 25.47
C LEU A 544 1.66 9.29 26.14
N GLU A 545 2.50 10.30 26.37
CA GLU A 545 3.62 10.18 27.28
C GLU A 545 3.16 9.64 28.65
N GLU A 546 3.98 8.81 29.30
CA GLU A 546 3.57 8.10 30.52
C GLU A 546 3.03 9.03 31.63
N PRO A 547 3.65 10.20 31.91
CA PRO A 547 3.09 11.13 32.90
C PRO A 547 1.69 11.63 32.54
N ASP A 548 1.49 12.03 31.30
CA ASP A 548 0.20 12.54 30.80
C ASP A 548 -0.86 11.44 30.78
N PHE A 549 -0.46 10.21 30.43
CA PHE A 549 -1.34 9.05 30.52
C PHE A 549 -1.81 8.76 31.93
N ILE A 550 -0.92 8.85 32.92
CA ILE A 550 -1.27 8.68 34.34
C ILE A 550 -2.28 9.75 34.78
N GLU A 551 -2.09 11.00 34.38
CA GLU A 551 -3.02 12.08 34.69
C GLU A 551 -4.39 11.92 34.01
N ALA A 552 -4.41 11.42 32.77
CA ALA A 552 -5.63 11.29 31.98
C ALA A 552 -6.43 10.01 32.28
N SER A 553 -5.75 8.88 32.55
CA SER A 553 -6.37 7.55 32.53
C SER A 553 -6.22 6.76 33.84
N ILE A 554 -5.54 7.30 34.83
CA ILE A 554 -5.33 6.60 36.13
C ILE A 554 -5.82 7.45 37.29
N LEU A 555 -5.29 8.65 37.47
CA LEU A 555 -5.62 9.50 38.62
C LEU A 555 -7.10 9.95 38.70
N PRO A 556 -7.83 10.16 37.56
CA PRO A 556 -9.23 10.54 37.66
C PRO A 556 -10.18 9.47 38.19
N SER A 557 -9.77 8.19 38.24
CA SER A 557 -10.59 7.09 38.71
C SER A 557 -10.85 7.16 40.24
N ALA A 558 -11.90 6.51 40.69
CA ALA A 558 -12.12 6.34 42.16
C ALA A 558 -10.88 5.66 42.78
N SER A 559 -10.30 6.29 43.80
CA SER A 559 -9.03 5.86 44.41
C SER A 559 -7.81 5.92 43.47
N GLY A 560 -7.71 6.94 42.63
CA GLY A 560 -6.71 7.09 41.58
C GLY A 560 -5.26 6.87 42.06
N GLU A 561 -4.88 7.32 43.24
CA GLU A 561 -3.53 7.10 43.78
C GLU A 561 -3.24 5.62 44.07
N ALA A 562 -4.24 4.84 44.49
CA ALA A 562 -4.07 3.39 44.65
C ALA A 562 -3.91 2.70 43.30
N TRP A 563 -4.64 3.15 42.27
CA TRP A 563 -4.47 2.66 40.90
C TRP A 563 -3.12 3.04 40.31
N ARG A 564 -2.61 4.24 40.60
CA ARG A 564 -1.26 4.65 40.22
C ARG A 564 -0.18 3.74 40.79
N GLN A 565 -0.28 3.40 42.05
CA GLN A 565 0.66 2.45 42.70
C GLN A 565 0.59 1.06 42.03
N ARG A 566 -0.60 0.57 41.70
CA ARG A 566 -0.77 -0.69 40.95
C ARG A 566 -0.18 -0.61 39.58
N TYR A 567 -0.42 0.48 38.85
CA TYR A 567 0.15 0.71 37.50
C TYR A 567 1.68 0.67 37.56
N LEU A 568 2.31 1.39 38.48
CA LEU A 568 3.77 1.40 38.61
C LEU A 568 4.31 0.01 38.99
N ALA A 569 3.66 -0.69 39.89
CA ALA A 569 4.04 -2.06 40.26
C ALA A 569 3.84 -3.07 39.13
N LEU A 570 2.84 -2.86 38.27
CA LEU A 570 2.61 -3.62 37.04
C LEU A 570 3.72 -3.35 36.04
N ARG A 571 3.99 -2.06 35.74
CA ARG A 571 5.02 -1.64 34.79
C ARG A 571 6.39 -2.23 35.14
N ASP A 572 6.78 -2.21 36.38
CA ASP A 572 8.07 -2.76 36.86
C ASP A 572 8.19 -4.29 36.69
N LYS A 573 7.09 -5.00 36.51
CA LYS A 573 7.05 -6.44 36.22
C LYS A 573 7.01 -6.80 34.74
N LEU A 574 6.82 -5.82 33.86
CA LEU A 574 6.74 -6.09 32.44
C LEU A 574 8.09 -6.58 31.90
N THR A 575 8.05 -7.65 31.11
CA THR A 575 9.21 -8.16 30.37
C THR A 575 9.42 -7.43 29.03
N LEU A 576 8.34 -6.82 28.52
CA LEU A 576 8.34 -5.99 27.32
C LEU A 576 8.17 -4.53 27.75
N PRO A 577 9.04 -3.60 27.33
CA PRO A 577 8.90 -2.19 27.70
C PRO A 577 7.59 -1.62 27.11
N PRO A 578 6.93 -0.69 27.80
CA PRO A 578 5.81 0.04 27.22
C PRO A 578 6.22 0.72 25.92
N ARG A 579 5.34 0.68 24.92
CA ARG A 579 5.48 1.42 23.68
C ARG A 579 4.68 2.72 23.79
N ILE A 580 5.26 3.81 23.36
CA ILE A 580 4.69 5.17 23.49
C ILE A 580 4.34 5.66 22.10
N MET A 581 3.05 5.92 21.85
CA MET A 581 2.55 6.25 20.52
C MET A 581 3.18 7.53 19.93
N PRO A 582 3.35 8.65 20.66
CA PRO A 582 4.05 9.82 20.16
C PRO A 582 5.47 9.53 19.65
N ASP A 583 6.22 8.67 20.33
CA ASP A 583 7.58 8.29 19.93
C ASP A 583 7.62 7.47 18.64
N GLU A 584 6.62 6.61 18.43
CA GLU A 584 6.63 5.66 17.32
C GLU A 584 5.88 6.17 16.10
N LEU A 585 4.70 6.75 16.29
CA LEU A 585 3.84 7.24 15.21
C LEU A 585 3.95 8.75 14.99
N GLY A 586 4.65 9.48 15.86
CA GLY A 586 4.77 10.93 15.82
C GLY A 586 3.50 11.66 16.25
N PRO A 587 3.40 12.98 15.98
CA PRO A 587 2.29 13.82 16.41
C PRO A 587 0.96 13.31 15.86
N LEU A 588 -0.11 13.73 16.53
CA LEU A 588 -1.48 13.39 16.10
C LEU A 588 -1.76 14.07 14.75
N PRO A 589 -2.34 13.34 13.78
CA PRO A 589 -2.78 13.93 12.55
C PRO A 589 -3.91 14.92 12.83
N ARG A 590 -3.94 16.01 12.06
CA ARG A 590 -5.01 17.00 12.10
C ARG A 590 -5.95 16.79 10.94
N ASP A 591 -7.25 16.98 11.19
CA ASP A 591 -8.22 17.11 10.12
C ASP A 591 -8.09 18.48 9.41
N ARG A 592 -8.86 18.69 8.35
CA ARG A 592 -8.83 19.95 7.59
C ARG A 592 -9.30 21.17 8.39
N ASP A 593 -10.08 20.96 9.45
CA ASP A 593 -10.51 22.02 10.38
C ASP A 593 -9.41 22.33 11.42
N GLY A 594 -8.24 21.69 11.31
CA GLY A 594 -7.13 21.84 12.26
C GLY A 594 -7.35 21.14 13.60
N ARG A 595 -8.39 20.28 13.73
CA ARG A 595 -8.65 19.50 14.94
C ARG A 595 -7.75 18.28 14.96
N GLU A 596 -7.07 18.08 16.06
CA GLU A 596 -6.26 16.89 16.28
C GLU A 596 -7.15 15.65 16.46
N MET A 597 -6.72 14.53 15.85
CA MET A 597 -7.32 13.22 16.11
C MET A 597 -7.23 12.88 17.60
N ASN A 598 -8.22 12.15 18.11
CA ASN A 598 -8.18 11.71 19.49
C ASN A 598 -7.07 10.66 19.69
N ALA A 599 -6.13 10.94 20.60
CA ALA A 599 -4.99 10.04 20.87
C ALA A 599 -5.43 8.63 21.29
N PHE A 600 -6.53 8.50 22.03
CA PHE A 600 -7.04 7.20 22.47
C PHE A 600 -7.66 6.40 21.31
N GLU A 601 -8.33 7.07 20.37
CA GLU A 601 -8.86 6.42 19.16
C GLU A 601 -7.73 5.92 18.28
N ARG A 602 -6.71 6.75 18.05
CA ARG A 602 -5.51 6.35 17.31
C ARG A 602 -4.80 5.16 17.98
N CYS A 603 -4.66 5.20 19.30
CA CYS A 603 -4.03 4.11 20.05
C CYS A 603 -4.86 2.82 20.00
N ASN A 604 -6.19 2.89 19.99
CA ASN A 604 -7.03 1.71 19.82
C ASN A 604 -6.84 1.06 18.44
N LEU A 605 -6.70 1.86 17.38
CA LEU A 605 -6.38 1.36 16.05
C LEU A 605 -4.99 0.73 16.02
N TRP A 606 -4.01 1.38 16.63
CA TRP A 606 -2.66 0.86 16.77
C TRP A 606 -2.59 -0.47 17.55
N LEU A 607 -3.33 -0.58 18.66
CA LEU A 607 -3.51 -1.84 19.41
C LEU A 607 -4.10 -2.94 18.54
N LEU A 608 -5.15 -2.62 17.77
CA LEU A 608 -5.80 -3.57 16.87
C LEU A 608 -4.82 -4.08 15.82
N TYR A 609 -4.12 -3.20 15.11
CA TYR A 609 -3.13 -3.61 14.13
C TYR A 609 -1.95 -4.37 14.75
N SER A 610 -1.50 -3.96 15.94
CA SER A 610 -0.46 -4.70 16.68
C SER A 610 -0.89 -6.13 16.99
N ALA A 611 -2.12 -6.33 17.44
CA ALA A 611 -2.64 -7.67 17.70
C ALA A 611 -2.81 -8.50 16.42
N LEU A 612 -3.30 -7.90 15.35
CA LEU A 612 -3.52 -8.57 14.06
C LEU A 612 -2.19 -9.00 13.41
N THR A 613 -1.19 -8.14 13.40
CA THR A 613 0.11 -8.43 12.77
C THR A 613 0.91 -9.50 13.52
N GLN A 614 0.75 -9.59 14.84
CA GLN A 614 1.36 -10.64 15.65
C GLN A 614 0.59 -11.97 15.58
N GLY A 615 -0.75 -11.94 15.45
CA GLY A 615 -1.61 -13.12 15.51
C GLY A 615 -1.86 -13.82 14.16
N LEU A 616 -1.86 -13.09 13.04
CA LEU A 616 -2.25 -13.62 11.72
C LEU A 616 -1.13 -14.31 10.92
N SER A 617 0.07 -14.36 11.43
CA SER A 617 1.17 -15.08 10.76
C SER A 617 0.99 -16.61 10.73
N ARG A 618 0.04 -17.16 11.48
CA ARG A 618 -0.44 -18.53 11.39
C ARG A 618 -1.93 -18.55 11.06
N LEU A 619 -2.28 -18.80 9.80
CA LEU A 619 -3.60 -19.15 9.26
C LEU A 619 -4.81 -18.41 9.87
N GLY A 620 -5.41 -17.52 9.07
CA GLY A 620 -6.59 -16.77 9.37
C GLY A 620 -7.75 -17.56 9.98
N ARG A 621 -7.93 -17.41 11.27
CA ARG A 621 -9.25 -17.46 11.89
C ARG A 621 -9.49 -16.08 12.50
N ARG A 622 -10.31 -15.28 11.82
CA ARG A 622 -11.08 -14.25 12.50
C ARG A 622 -11.97 -14.99 13.50
N LEU A 623 -11.53 -15.07 14.74
CA LEU A 623 -12.45 -15.24 15.85
C LEU A 623 -13.19 -13.90 15.94
N GLY A 624 -14.51 -13.93 15.80
CA GLY A 624 -15.34 -12.75 15.96
C GLY A 624 -14.97 -12.05 17.28
N ILE A 625 -14.90 -10.72 17.23
CA ILE A 625 -14.84 -9.89 18.43
C ILE A 625 -16.22 -10.05 19.08
N ASP A 626 -16.37 -11.04 19.93
CA ASP A 626 -17.53 -11.13 20.79
C ASP A 626 -17.34 -10.11 21.91
N GLN A 627 -18.28 -9.19 21.98
CA GLN A 627 -18.37 -8.14 22.98
C GLN A 627 -18.34 -8.76 24.40
N ILE A 628 -17.39 -8.34 25.19
CA ILE A 628 -17.40 -8.53 26.65
C ILE A 628 -18.18 -7.39 27.28
#